data_89e462ba1fae809ffce2de097dd5238c
#
_entry.id   89e462ba1fae809ffce2de097dd5238c
#
_cell.length_a   1.000
_cell.length_b   1.000
_cell.length_c   1.000
_cell.angle_alpha   90.00
_cell.angle_beta   90.00
_cell.angle_gamma   90.00
#
_symmetry.space_group_name_H-M   'P 1'
#
loop_
_entity.id
_entity.type
_entity.pdbx_description
1 polymer ?
#
loop_
_entity_poly.entity_id
_entity_poly.type
_entity_poly.pdbx_seq_one_letter_code
_entity_poly.pdbx_strand_id
1 'polypeptide(L)'
;AYEVVSLDWSSDVCSSDLSGITGFNWKHNWSGRTDLTPQPVPKQLDYEMWLGPAPFKPYHPHRVHGTFRGYWDYDGGGLGDMGQHYLDPVQYIMGKDNESPVEIEADTQKQHHDAVLPWREIRMKYADGTVLILDGENRYKEAAFLEGPNGKLFKGFKSDIPNLDKKLAEFPDPEPMVTDFIEAV
;
A
#
# COMPACT_ATOMS: atom_id res chain seq x y z
N ALA A 1 -4.13 -24.25 -3.94
CA ALA A 1 -4.59 -22.87 -3.98
C ALA A 1 -4.33 -22.25 -2.61
N TYR A 2 -3.63 -21.17 -2.58
CA TYR A 2 -3.43 -20.36 -1.37
C TYR A 2 -4.52 -19.31 -1.37
N GLU A 3 -5.19 -19.15 -0.26
CA GLU A 3 -6.26 -18.20 -0.15
C GLU A 3 -5.88 -17.11 0.86
N VAL A 4 -6.05 -15.89 0.42
CA VAL A 4 -6.19 -14.64 1.17
C VAL A 4 -4.98 -14.16 1.96
N VAL A 5 -4.42 -13.12 1.45
CA VAL A 5 -3.70 -12.14 2.24
C VAL A 5 -4.61 -10.94 2.43
N SER A 6 -5.17 -10.80 3.60
CA SER A 6 -5.84 -9.57 4.00
C SER A 6 -4.80 -8.62 4.56
N LEU A 7 -4.49 -7.57 3.83
CA LEU A 7 -3.67 -6.48 4.33
C LEU A 7 -4.57 -5.45 4.98
N ASP A 8 -4.57 -5.47 6.30
CA ASP A 8 -5.19 -4.43 7.10
C ASP A 8 -4.30 -3.18 7.10
N TRP A 9 -4.71 -2.20 6.33
CA TRP A 9 -4.03 -0.92 6.20
C TRP A 9 -4.18 -0.02 7.43
N SER A 10 -4.86 -0.45 8.46
CA SER A 10 -5.09 0.35 9.65
C SER A 10 -4.00 0.23 10.70
N SER A 11 -3.04 -0.68 10.54
CA SER A 11 -2.06 -0.93 11.58
C SER A 11 -0.77 -1.58 11.08
N ASP A 12 0.29 -0.87 11.26
CA ASP A 12 1.65 -1.27 11.65
C ASP A 12 2.21 -2.61 11.09
N VAL A 13 2.47 -2.70 9.80
CA VAL A 13 3.22 -3.84 9.24
C VAL A 13 4.70 -3.52 8.99
N CYS A 14 5.10 -2.26 9.01
CA CYS A 14 6.52 -1.90 9.10
C CYS A 14 6.84 -1.52 10.55
N SER A 15 7.19 -2.49 11.36
CA SER A 15 7.35 -2.33 12.80
C SER A 15 8.56 -1.50 13.24
N SER A 16 9.48 -1.13 12.37
CA SER A 16 10.63 -0.34 12.76
C SER A 16 10.50 1.16 12.52
N ASP A 17 9.79 1.59 11.48
CA ASP A 17 9.77 3.00 11.10
C ASP A 17 8.41 3.67 11.21
N LEU A 18 7.32 2.91 11.37
CA LEU A 18 5.95 3.43 11.44
C LEU A 18 5.31 3.36 12.83
N SER A 19 6.06 2.98 13.85
CA SER A 19 5.57 2.90 15.23
C SER A 19 5.05 4.22 15.84
N GLY A 20 5.14 5.32 15.09
CA GLY A 20 4.65 6.64 15.48
C GLY A 20 3.41 7.14 14.72
N ILE A 21 2.93 6.44 13.69
CA ILE A 21 1.80 6.92 12.87
C ILE A 21 0.53 6.11 13.16
N THR A 22 0.22 5.93 14.41
CA THR A 22 -1.09 5.44 14.82
C THR A 22 -2.14 6.51 14.51
N GLY A 23 -3.12 6.15 13.64
CA GLY A 23 -4.21 7.03 13.27
C GLY A 23 -4.06 7.81 11.97
N PHE A 24 -2.99 7.62 11.21
CA PHE A 24 -2.90 8.21 9.88
C PHE A 24 -3.78 7.44 8.88
N ASN A 25 -4.89 8.03 8.50
CA ASN A 25 -5.76 7.46 7.48
C ASN A 25 -5.32 7.94 6.09
N TRP A 26 -4.23 7.37 5.58
CA TRP A 26 -3.62 7.70 4.28
C TRP A 26 -4.63 7.60 3.12
N LYS A 27 -5.59 6.69 3.17
CA LYS A 27 -6.64 6.52 2.18
C LYS A 27 -7.48 7.81 2.00
N HIS A 28 -7.82 8.47 3.09
CA HIS A 28 -8.59 9.71 3.07
C HIS A 28 -7.70 10.95 2.95
N ASN A 29 -6.56 10.96 3.61
CA ASN A 29 -5.65 12.10 3.59
C ASN A 29 -5.02 12.34 2.21
N TRP A 30 -4.84 11.26 1.44
CA TRP A 30 -4.24 11.32 0.09
C TRP A 30 -5.25 11.09 -1.03
N SER A 31 -6.52 11.27 -0.74
CA SER A 31 -7.57 11.38 -1.75
C SER A 31 -7.70 12.82 -2.23
N GLY A 32 -7.98 12.98 -3.51
CA GLY A 32 -8.20 14.28 -4.10
C GLY A 32 -9.59 14.85 -3.76
N ARG A 33 -9.72 16.15 -3.94
CA ARG A 33 -10.99 16.88 -3.85
C ARG A 33 -11.48 17.24 -5.24
N THR A 34 -12.79 17.23 -5.42
CA THR A 34 -13.43 17.55 -6.70
C THR A 34 -14.01 18.97 -6.75
N ASP A 35 -13.95 19.68 -5.61
CA ASP A 35 -14.56 21.00 -5.38
C ASP A 35 -13.53 22.12 -5.27
N LEU A 36 -12.43 22.06 -6.00
CA LEU A 36 -11.34 23.02 -5.90
C LEU A 36 -11.67 24.32 -6.63
N THR A 37 -11.87 25.38 -5.86
CA THR A 37 -11.97 26.75 -6.38
C THR A 37 -10.56 27.32 -6.55
N PRO A 38 -10.17 27.81 -7.72
CA PRO A 38 -8.86 28.42 -7.95
C PRO A 38 -8.52 29.52 -6.94
N GLN A 39 -7.29 29.56 -6.48
CA GLN A 39 -6.78 30.56 -5.57
C GLN A 39 -5.52 31.23 -6.13
N PRO A 40 -5.19 32.45 -5.67
CA PRO A 40 -3.92 33.08 -6.05
C PRO A 40 -2.73 32.25 -5.61
N VAL A 41 -1.74 32.14 -6.47
CA VAL A 41 -0.46 31.49 -6.14
C VAL A 41 0.24 32.33 -5.04
N PRO A 42 0.69 31.71 -3.95
CA PRO A 42 1.49 32.40 -2.94
C PRO A 42 2.77 32.98 -3.52
N LYS A 43 3.18 34.18 -3.10
CA LYS A 43 4.35 34.88 -3.64
C LYS A 43 5.66 34.10 -3.50
N GLN A 44 5.76 33.22 -2.50
CA GLN A 44 6.94 32.41 -2.22
C GLN A 44 6.95 31.07 -2.99
N LEU A 45 5.91 30.77 -3.76
CA LEU A 45 5.81 29.53 -4.54
C LEU A 45 5.99 29.84 -6.03
N ASP A 46 7.01 29.27 -6.62
CA ASP A 46 7.12 29.16 -8.07
C ASP A 46 6.25 27.97 -8.52
N TYR A 47 4.97 28.26 -8.80
CA TYR A 47 4.00 27.22 -9.13
C TYR A 47 4.23 26.59 -10.50
N GLU A 48 4.80 27.31 -11.44
CA GLU A 48 5.15 26.81 -12.76
C GLU A 48 6.29 25.79 -12.67
N MET A 49 7.33 26.11 -11.89
CA MET A 49 8.41 25.17 -11.59
C MET A 49 7.90 23.95 -10.81
N TRP A 50 6.97 24.15 -9.87
CA TRP A 50 6.38 23.05 -9.12
C TRP A 50 5.60 22.09 -10.03
N LEU A 51 4.82 22.61 -10.98
CA LEU A 51 4.07 21.79 -11.94
C LEU A 51 5.02 20.97 -12.83
N GLY A 52 6.16 21.52 -13.21
CA GLY A 52 7.09 20.84 -14.10
C GLY A 52 6.43 20.41 -15.41
N PRO A 53 6.55 19.13 -15.81
CA PRO A 53 5.94 18.60 -17.03
C PRO A 53 4.44 18.27 -16.91
N ALA A 54 3.86 18.37 -15.71
CA ALA A 54 2.43 18.07 -15.50
C ALA A 54 1.54 19.10 -16.22
N PRO A 55 0.33 18.70 -16.66
CA PRO A 55 -0.62 19.62 -17.25
C PRO A 55 -0.94 20.80 -16.33
N PHE A 56 -1.06 21.99 -16.92
CA PHE A 56 -1.45 23.17 -16.14
C PHE A 56 -2.81 22.98 -15.51
N LYS A 57 -2.89 23.18 -14.20
CA LYS A 57 -4.12 23.26 -13.41
C LYS A 57 -4.08 24.55 -12.58
N PRO A 58 -5.21 25.25 -12.42
CA PRO A 58 -5.26 26.40 -11.54
C PRO A 58 -4.80 26.04 -10.12
N TYR A 59 -4.06 26.95 -9.50
CA TYR A 59 -3.54 26.74 -8.16
C TYR A 59 -4.66 26.57 -7.13
N HIS A 60 -4.46 25.61 -6.25
CA HIS A 60 -5.20 25.43 -5.01
C HIS A 60 -4.28 24.81 -3.96
N PRO A 61 -4.32 25.21 -2.68
CA PRO A 61 -3.45 24.67 -1.63
C PRO A 61 -3.50 23.13 -1.50
N HIS A 62 -4.65 22.52 -1.80
CA HIS A 62 -4.81 21.08 -1.76
C HIS A 62 -4.11 20.34 -2.91
N ARG A 63 -3.64 21.04 -3.96
CA ARG A 63 -2.88 20.42 -5.05
C ARG A 63 -1.39 20.33 -4.78
N VAL A 64 -0.90 20.99 -3.75
CA VAL A 64 0.52 21.08 -3.41
C VAL A 64 0.82 20.41 -2.07
N HIS A 65 2.10 20.34 -1.70
CA HIS A 65 2.57 19.68 -0.48
C HIS A 65 2.13 18.19 -0.41
N GLY A 66 1.78 17.68 0.75
CA GLY A 66 1.43 16.26 0.92
C GLY A 66 0.15 15.83 0.19
N THR A 67 -0.79 16.74 -0.03
CA THR A 67 -2.08 16.46 -0.65
C THR A 67 -2.05 16.34 -2.17
N PHE A 68 -0.94 16.68 -2.83
CA PHE A 68 -0.75 16.48 -4.28
C PHE A 68 -1.01 15.03 -4.69
N ARG A 69 -0.76 14.10 -3.79
CA ARG A 69 -0.96 12.65 -4.00
C ARG A 69 -2.38 12.29 -4.44
N GLY A 70 -3.34 13.11 -4.10
CA GLY A 70 -4.74 12.90 -4.47
C GLY A 70 -5.10 13.25 -5.91
N TYR A 71 -4.15 13.46 -6.83
CA TYR A 71 -4.45 13.88 -8.19
C TYR A 71 -3.66 13.08 -9.22
N TRP A 72 -4.38 12.55 -10.23
CA TRP A 72 -3.83 11.66 -11.25
C TRP A 72 -2.66 12.25 -12.05
N ASP A 73 -2.62 13.58 -12.22
CA ASP A 73 -1.51 14.23 -12.92
C ASP A 73 -0.19 14.17 -12.13
N TYR A 74 -0.23 13.86 -10.83
CA TYR A 74 0.92 13.92 -9.94
C TYR A 74 1.23 12.58 -9.25
N ASP A 75 0.20 11.79 -8.94
CA ASP A 75 0.36 10.54 -8.19
C ASP A 75 -0.90 9.66 -8.33
N GLY A 76 -0.86 8.44 -7.81
CA GLY A 76 -1.98 7.48 -7.76
C GLY A 76 -2.73 7.43 -6.42
N GLY A 77 -2.67 8.48 -5.61
CA GLY A 77 -3.26 8.50 -4.27
C GLY A 77 -2.57 7.57 -3.29
N GLY A 78 -3.23 7.26 -2.19
CA GLY A 78 -2.66 6.40 -1.16
C GLY A 78 -2.27 5.01 -1.66
N LEU A 79 -2.98 4.47 -2.64
CA LEU A 79 -2.62 3.18 -3.22
C LEU A 79 -1.35 3.28 -4.06
N GLY A 80 -1.22 4.30 -4.91
CA GLY A 80 -0.05 4.50 -5.75
C GLY A 80 1.20 4.80 -4.94
N ASP A 81 1.10 5.65 -3.94
CA ASP A 81 2.22 6.09 -3.11
C ASP A 81 2.62 5.02 -2.06
N MET A 82 1.68 4.59 -1.22
CA MET A 82 1.97 3.67 -0.11
C MET A 82 1.72 2.19 -0.43
N GLY A 83 0.96 1.89 -1.48
CA GLY A 83 0.55 0.53 -1.80
C GLY A 83 1.70 -0.45 -1.91
N GLN A 84 2.80 -0.01 -2.51
CA GLN A 84 4.01 -0.81 -2.67
C GLN A 84 4.59 -1.30 -1.33
N HIS A 85 4.54 -0.50 -0.27
CA HIS A 85 5.07 -0.88 1.04
C HIS A 85 4.38 -2.11 1.63
N TYR A 86 3.19 -2.41 1.17
CA TYR A 86 2.40 -3.55 1.63
C TYR A 86 2.33 -4.66 0.59
N LEU A 87 2.25 -4.32 -0.69
CA LEU A 87 2.17 -5.31 -1.77
C LEU A 87 3.49 -6.04 -1.96
N ASP A 88 4.61 -5.31 -1.94
CA ASP A 88 5.93 -5.86 -2.18
C ASP A 88 6.31 -6.96 -1.16
N PRO A 89 6.22 -6.75 0.16
CA PRO A 89 6.49 -7.81 1.13
C PRO A 89 5.59 -9.03 0.95
N VAL A 90 4.34 -8.83 0.58
CA VAL A 90 3.42 -9.95 0.37
C VAL A 90 3.75 -10.72 -0.89
N GLN A 91 4.05 -10.04 -2.00
CA GLN A 91 4.50 -10.70 -3.22
C GLN A 91 5.76 -11.52 -2.97
N TYR A 92 6.72 -10.96 -2.24
CA TYR A 92 7.95 -11.66 -1.84
C TYR A 92 7.65 -12.92 -1.00
N ILE A 93 6.85 -12.79 0.08
CA ILE A 93 6.48 -13.92 0.96
C ILE A 93 5.74 -15.02 0.17
N MET A 94 4.91 -14.63 -0.79
CA MET A 94 4.15 -15.55 -1.62
C MET A 94 4.95 -16.10 -2.82
N GLY A 95 6.21 -15.69 -3.01
CA GLY A 95 7.04 -16.09 -4.13
C GLY A 95 6.51 -15.62 -5.48
N LYS A 96 5.88 -14.43 -5.52
CA LYS A 96 5.23 -13.85 -6.70
C LYS A 96 6.04 -12.77 -7.42
N ASP A 97 7.34 -12.65 -7.13
CA ASP A 97 8.20 -11.60 -7.69
C ASP A 97 8.29 -11.63 -9.23
N ASN A 98 8.12 -12.79 -9.82
CA ASN A 98 8.19 -12.98 -11.27
C ASN A 98 6.82 -13.22 -11.92
N GLU A 99 5.74 -13.00 -11.18
CA GLU A 99 4.38 -13.20 -11.64
C GLU A 99 3.56 -11.90 -11.52
N SER A 100 2.56 -11.80 -12.37
CA SER A 100 1.55 -10.73 -12.28
C SER A 100 0.16 -11.34 -12.08
N PRO A 101 -0.75 -10.64 -11.40
CA PRO A 101 -2.13 -11.10 -11.33
C PRO A 101 -2.75 -11.17 -12.73
N VAL A 102 -3.51 -12.23 -13.00
CA VAL A 102 -4.22 -12.43 -14.26
C VAL A 102 -5.59 -11.76 -14.27
N GLU A 103 -6.09 -11.42 -13.09
CA GLU A 103 -7.37 -10.74 -12.90
C GLU A 103 -7.27 -9.77 -11.73
N ILE A 104 -7.81 -8.57 -11.90
CA ILE A 104 -7.89 -7.55 -10.85
C ILE A 104 -9.33 -7.04 -10.78
N GLU A 105 -9.95 -7.19 -9.63
CA GLU A 105 -11.26 -6.63 -9.32
C GLU A 105 -11.09 -5.48 -8.31
N ALA A 106 -11.78 -4.36 -8.55
CA ALA A 106 -11.74 -3.21 -7.66
C ALA A 106 -13.14 -2.80 -7.24
N ASP A 107 -13.43 -2.91 -5.94
CA ASP A 107 -14.62 -2.31 -5.32
C ASP A 107 -14.30 -0.86 -4.96
N THR A 108 -14.71 0.06 -5.81
CA THR A 108 -14.45 1.48 -5.66
C THR A 108 -15.65 2.30 -6.10
N GLN A 109 -15.75 3.53 -5.62
CA GLN A 109 -16.65 4.50 -6.22
C GLN A 109 -16.14 4.90 -7.61
N LYS A 110 -17.01 5.46 -8.45
CA LYS A 110 -16.59 6.00 -9.75
C LYS A 110 -15.50 7.04 -9.54
N GLN A 111 -14.35 6.79 -10.10
CA GLN A 111 -13.20 7.70 -10.00
C GLN A 111 -13.47 9.00 -10.76
N HIS A 112 -12.91 10.10 -10.28
CA HIS A 112 -12.96 11.39 -10.92
C HIS A 112 -11.82 11.51 -11.95
N HIS A 113 -12.02 12.29 -13.02
CA HIS A 113 -11.02 12.44 -14.09
C HIS A 113 -9.73 13.15 -13.63
N ASP A 114 -9.78 13.89 -12.54
CA ASP A 114 -8.67 14.68 -11.99
C ASP A 114 -8.26 14.17 -10.60
N ALA A 115 -9.22 13.81 -9.75
CA ALA A 115 -8.97 13.41 -8.37
C ALA A 115 -8.98 11.89 -8.18
N VAL A 116 -8.01 11.38 -7.48
CA VAL A 116 -7.99 10.00 -6.97
C VAL A 116 -8.95 9.91 -5.80
N LEU A 117 -9.95 9.07 -5.91
CA LEU A 117 -10.96 8.91 -4.86
C LEU A 117 -10.73 7.60 -4.08
N PRO A 118 -11.26 7.49 -2.84
CA PRO A 118 -11.12 6.30 -2.02
C PRO A 118 -11.67 5.04 -2.70
N TRP A 119 -11.08 3.91 -2.36
CA TRP A 119 -11.48 2.57 -2.75
C TRP A 119 -11.82 1.73 -1.50
N ARG A 120 -12.56 0.63 -1.67
CA ARG A 120 -13.00 -0.24 -0.58
C ARG A 120 -12.20 -1.53 -0.53
N GLU A 121 -12.07 -2.20 -1.67
CA GLU A 121 -11.36 -3.47 -1.76
C GLU A 121 -10.73 -3.64 -3.13
N ILE A 122 -9.57 -4.26 -3.20
CA ILE A 122 -8.95 -4.68 -4.45
C ILE A 122 -8.58 -6.15 -4.31
N ARG A 123 -9.02 -6.96 -5.26
CA ARG A 123 -8.67 -8.38 -5.36
C ARG A 123 -7.77 -8.61 -6.55
N MET A 124 -6.68 -9.29 -6.33
CA MET A 124 -5.72 -9.67 -7.35
C MET A 124 -5.62 -11.19 -7.36
N LYS A 125 -5.97 -11.81 -8.48
CA LYS A 125 -5.92 -13.26 -8.65
C LYS A 125 -4.77 -13.65 -9.56
N TYR A 126 -3.98 -14.58 -9.12
CA TYR A 126 -2.86 -15.15 -9.87
C TYR A 126 -3.26 -16.42 -10.61
N ALA A 127 -2.45 -16.83 -11.61
CA ALA A 127 -2.75 -17.96 -12.48
C ALA A 127 -2.84 -19.30 -11.73
N ASP A 128 -2.13 -19.45 -10.62
CA ASP A 128 -2.16 -20.64 -9.76
C ASP A 128 -3.37 -20.68 -8.80
N GLY A 129 -4.25 -19.67 -8.85
CA GLY A 129 -5.42 -19.54 -8.00
C GLY A 129 -5.15 -18.81 -6.68
N THR A 130 -3.93 -18.33 -6.44
CA THR A 130 -3.64 -17.45 -5.31
C THR A 130 -4.43 -16.15 -5.43
N VAL A 131 -5.01 -15.67 -4.33
CA VAL A 131 -5.74 -14.41 -4.27
C VAL A 131 -5.11 -13.50 -3.24
N LEU A 132 -4.78 -12.27 -3.64
CA LEU A 132 -4.33 -11.19 -2.76
C LEU A 132 -5.46 -10.17 -2.63
N ILE A 133 -5.81 -9.82 -1.39
CA ILE A 133 -6.87 -8.87 -1.09
C ILE A 133 -6.29 -7.66 -0.36
N LEU A 134 -6.49 -6.48 -0.93
CA LEU A 134 -6.28 -5.21 -0.25
C LEU A 134 -7.60 -4.75 0.35
N ASP A 135 -7.67 -4.72 1.68
CA ASP A 135 -8.85 -4.30 2.42
C ASP A 135 -8.75 -2.83 2.82
N GLY A 136 -9.40 -1.97 2.07
CA GLY A 136 -9.45 -0.53 2.35
C GLY A 136 -10.42 -0.12 3.46
N GLU A 137 -11.19 -1.01 4.03
CA GLU A 137 -12.24 -0.70 5.02
C GLU A 137 -12.19 -1.54 6.29
N ASN A 138 -11.12 -2.30 6.50
CA ASN A 138 -11.00 -3.19 7.67
C ASN A 138 -12.12 -4.23 7.79
N ARG A 139 -12.60 -4.78 6.69
CA ARG A 139 -13.64 -5.80 6.69
C ARG A 139 -13.12 -7.13 7.26
N TYR A 140 -11.83 -7.39 7.05
CA TYR A 140 -11.16 -8.65 7.37
C TYR A 140 -10.17 -8.53 8.54
N LYS A 141 -10.34 -7.56 9.42
CA LYS A 141 -9.40 -7.26 10.52
C LYS A 141 -9.09 -8.43 11.45
N GLU A 142 -10.00 -9.39 11.57
CA GLU A 142 -9.86 -10.61 12.37
C GLU A 142 -9.48 -11.84 11.51
N ALA A 143 -9.41 -11.70 10.20
CA ALA A 143 -9.03 -12.78 9.31
C ALA A 143 -7.52 -13.06 9.39
N ALA A 144 -7.13 -14.20 8.87
CA ALA A 144 -5.72 -14.51 8.70
C ALA A 144 -5.09 -13.52 7.71
N PHE A 145 -3.90 -13.10 8.03
CA PHE A 145 -3.05 -12.29 7.15
C PHE A 145 -2.49 -13.14 5.99
N LEU A 146 -2.10 -14.39 6.28
CA LEU A 146 -1.76 -15.42 5.31
C LEU A 146 -2.52 -16.68 5.64
N GLU A 147 -3.09 -17.32 4.63
CA GLU A 147 -3.74 -18.61 4.75
C GLU A 147 -3.26 -19.55 3.64
N GLY A 148 -2.93 -20.78 4.00
CA GLY A 148 -2.48 -21.78 3.08
C GLY A 148 -2.77 -23.19 3.57
N PRO A 149 -2.43 -24.23 2.80
CA PRO A 149 -2.73 -25.62 3.14
C PRO A 149 -2.10 -26.11 4.45
N ASN A 150 -1.06 -25.42 4.93
CA ASN A 150 -0.34 -25.81 6.15
C ASN A 150 -0.82 -25.06 7.40
N GLY A 151 -1.70 -24.08 7.27
CA GLY A 151 -2.24 -23.28 8.36
C GLY A 151 -2.34 -21.80 8.03
N LYS A 152 -2.50 -21.00 9.06
CA LYS A 152 -2.79 -19.57 9.00
C LYS A 152 -1.81 -18.76 9.82
N LEU A 153 -1.50 -17.58 9.33
CA LEU A 153 -0.76 -16.56 10.05
C LEU A 153 -1.67 -15.35 10.28
N PHE A 154 -1.79 -14.93 11.52
CA PHE A 154 -2.62 -13.81 11.94
C PHE A 154 -1.73 -12.62 12.31
N LYS A 155 -2.34 -11.44 12.40
CA LYS A 155 -1.71 -10.22 12.85
C LYS A 155 -0.94 -10.41 14.17
N GLY A 156 0.22 -9.80 14.27
CA GLY A 156 1.12 -9.98 15.42
C GLY A 156 1.82 -11.33 15.41
N PHE A 157 1.97 -11.95 14.24
CA PHE A 157 2.66 -13.22 14.02
C PHE A 157 2.09 -14.41 14.82
N LYS A 158 0.82 -14.33 15.22
CA LYS A 158 0.11 -15.47 15.78
C LYS A 158 -0.20 -16.46 14.66
N SER A 159 -0.13 -17.76 14.98
CA SER A 159 -0.35 -18.82 13.98
C SER A 159 -1.02 -20.02 14.59
N ASP A 160 -1.78 -20.76 13.79
CA ASP A 160 -2.30 -22.08 14.11
C ASP A 160 -1.41 -23.22 13.59
N ILE A 161 -0.28 -22.89 12.95
CA ILE A 161 0.68 -23.88 12.46
C ILE A 161 1.36 -24.56 13.65
N PRO A 162 1.26 -25.89 13.77
CA PRO A 162 1.86 -26.60 14.89
C PRO A 162 3.39 -26.45 14.92
N ASN A 163 3.92 -26.14 16.11
CA ASN A 163 5.37 -26.02 16.35
C ASN A 163 6.08 -24.98 15.45
N LEU A 164 5.39 -23.90 15.08
CA LEU A 164 5.97 -22.86 14.23
C LEU A 164 7.29 -22.32 14.81
N ASP A 165 7.35 -22.03 16.11
CA ASP A 165 8.57 -21.52 16.77
C ASP A 165 9.78 -22.45 16.60
N LYS A 166 9.55 -23.77 16.68
CA LYS A 166 10.60 -24.76 16.46
C LYS A 166 11.07 -24.79 15.01
N LYS A 167 10.13 -24.68 14.07
CA LYS A 167 10.44 -24.62 12.65
C LYS A 167 11.21 -23.35 12.29
N LEU A 168 10.82 -22.22 12.87
CA LEU A 168 11.51 -20.95 12.66
C LEU A 168 12.94 -20.97 13.23
N ALA A 169 13.16 -21.63 14.36
CA ALA A 169 14.49 -21.77 14.96
C ALA A 169 15.47 -22.60 14.12
N GLU A 170 14.99 -23.33 13.11
CA GLU A 170 15.84 -24.07 12.16
C GLU A 170 16.40 -23.18 11.04
N PHE A 171 15.84 -21.96 10.86
CA PHE A 171 16.34 -20.99 9.89
C PHE A 171 17.44 -20.13 10.51
N PRO A 172 18.52 -19.83 9.77
CA PRO A 172 19.54 -18.91 10.24
C PRO A 172 18.96 -17.50 10.37
N ASP A 173 19.48 -16.72 11.30
CA ASP A 173 19.18 -15.30 11.36
C ASP A 173 19.62 -14.65 10.05
N PRO A 174 18.81 -13.72 9.49
CA PRO A 174 19.19 -13.02 8.28
C PRO A 174 20.45 -12.17 8.53
N GLU A 175 21.31 -12.12 7.52
CA GLU A 175 22.46 -11.21 7.54
C GLU A 175 21.98 -9.75 7.71
N PRO A 176 22.67 -8.92 8.49
CA PRO A 176 22.35 -7.51 8.61
C PRO A 176 22.42 -6.82 7.24
N MET A 177 21.41 -6.02 6.88
CA MET A 177 21.37 -5.28 5.60
C MET A 177 22.63 -4.41 5.33
N VAL A 178 23.32 -3.99 6.41
CA VAL A 178 24.59 -3.25 6.32
C VAL A 178 25.70 -4.08 5.69
N THR A 179 25.69 -5.40 5.89
CA THR A 179 26.69 -6.31 5.33
C THR A 179 26.60 -6.36 3.82
N ASP A 180 25.39 -6.48 3.27
CA ASP A 180 25.15 -6.48 1.81
C ASP A 180 25.66 -5.21 1.15
N PHE A 181 25.45 -4.05 1.78
CA PHE A 181 25.94 -2.77 1.25
C PHE A 181 27.46 -2.71 1.24
N ILE A 182 28.12 -3.19 2.29
CA ILE A 182 29.60 -3.19 2.38
C ILE A 182 30.22 -4.17 1.39
N GLU A 183 29.59 -5.31 1.16
CA GLU A 183 30.05 -6.32 0.19
C GLU A 183 29.82 -5.89 -1.27
N ALA A 184 28.85 -5.01 -1.52
CA ALA A 184 28.53 -4.50 -2.86
C ALA A 184 29.42 -3.32 -3.31
N VAL A 185 30.19 -2.72 -2.42
CA VAL A 185 31.09 -1.57 -2.66
C VAL A 185 32.53 -2.02 -2.80
#